data_c8cdf065f587e4b74d3eb2fa4d9132fe
#
_entry.id   c8cdf065f587e4b74d3eb2fa4d9132fe
#
_cell.length_a   1.000
_cell.length_b   1.000
_cell.length_c   1.000
_cell.angle_alpha   90.00
_cell.angle_beta   90.00
_cell.angle_gamma   90.00
#
_symmetry.space_group_name_H-M   'P 1'
#
loop_
_entity.id
_entity.type
_entity.pdbx_description
1 polymer ?
#
loop_
_entity_poly.entity_id
_entity_poly.type
_entity_poly.pdbx_seq_one_letter_code
_entity_poly.pdbx_strand_id
1 'polypeptide(L)'
;MVKQMKLVVAALLVTAPMALPTAATAQEFPLVAGDYSDVSGIFVKDGGAFKYATHLAGDWTKVQEFAKSQGWISDYKILINENPRDGEATIYLMTTYSSIPDAAESECSGKAYQAFMKSSAAQQIAESGNRAEYRTLKSSMLLREYKPR
;
A
#
# COMPACT_ATOMS: atom_id res chain seq x y z
N MET A 1 60.81 64.67 43.79
CA MET A 1 61.04 63.21 43.53
C MET A 1 59.72 62.54 43.37
N VAL A 2 59.27 62.27 42.13
CA VAL A 2 58.00 61.61 41.84
C VAL A 2 58.32 60.21 41.34
N LYS A 3 57.85 59.20 42.12
CA LYS A 3 58.06 57.79 41.88
C LYS A 3 57.01 57.28 40.90
N GLN A 4 57.42 56.88 39.71
CA GLN A 4 56.59 56.32 38.69
C GLN A 4 56.22 54.85 39.05
N MET A 5 54.96 54.59 39.21
CA MET A 5 54.41 53.25 39.46
C MET A 5 54.00 52.64 38.11
N LYS A 6 54.70 51.57 37.68
CA LYS A 6 54.39 50.84 36.45
C LYS A 6 53.23 49.83 36.71
N LEU A 7 52.17 50.11 36.07
CA LEU A 7 50.99 49.18 36.08
C LEU A 7 51.23 48.04 35.07
N VAL A 8 51.35 46.84 35.55
CA VAL A 8 51.41 45.61 34.69
C VAL A 8 50.05 45.11 34.55
N VAL A 9 49.50 45.25 33.33
CA VAL A 9 48.17 44.62 32.96
C VAL A 9 48.47 43.23 32.45
N ALA A 10 48.09 42.23 33.25
CA ALA A 10 48.12 40.84 32.83
C ALA A 10 46.81 40.51 32.01
N ALA A 11 46.93 40.28 30.70
CA ALA A 11 45.85 39.84 29.86
C ALA A 11 45.66 38.35 30.06
N LEU A 12 44.51 37.94 30.69
CA LEU A 12 44.08 36.56 30.74
C LEU A 12 43.39 36.20 29.37
N LEU A 13 44.07 35.39 28.58
CA LEU A 13 43.46 34.72 27.39
C LEU A 13 42.56 33.58 27.86
N VAL A 14 41.26 33.80 27.83
CA VAL A 14 40.27 32.73 28.04
C VAL A 14 40.10 31.98 26.71
N THR A 15 40.72 30.81 26.59
CA THR A 15 40.51 29.88 25.50
C THR A 15 39.20 29.10 25.75
N ALA A 16 38.09 29.53 25.11
CA ALA A 16 36.85 28.76 25.13
C ALA A 16 37.06 27.49 24.27
N PRO A 17 36.71 26.29 24.76
CA PRO A 17 36.73 25.09 23.94
C PRO A 17 35.62 25.20 22.86
N MET A 18 36.02 25.27 21.60
CA MET A 18 35.08 25.08 20.47
C MET A 18 34.59 23.62 20.49
N ALA A 19 33.39 23.39 20.99
CA ALA A 19 32.70 22.14 20.82
C ALA A 19 32.34 22.00 19.32
N LEU A 20 33.08 21.15 18.62
CA LEU A 20 32.71 20.75 17.25
C LEU A 20 31.34 20.04 17.29
N PRO A 21 30.38 20.45 16.45
CA PRO A 21 29.12 19.72 16.38
C PRO A 21 29.41 18.28 15.91
N THR A 22 29.17 17.30 16.77
CA THR A 22 29.15 15.91 16.38
C THR A 22 28.06 15.79 15.34
N ALA A 23 28.43 15.49 14.08
CA ALA A 23 27.47 15.15 13.03
C ALA A 23 26.65 13.97 13.55
N ALA A 24 25.37 14.22 13.84
CA ALA A 24 24.44 13.14 14.12
C ALA A 24 24.36 12.31 12.84
N THR A 25 24.92 11.11 12.85
CA THR A 25 24.70 10.13 11.78
C THR A 25 23.21 9.86 11.76
N ALA A 26 22.53 10.30 10.70
CA ALA A 26 21.12 10.00 10.50
C ALA A 26 20.99 8.47 10.49
N GLN A 27 20.38 7.91 11.53
CA GLN A 27 20.14 6.49 11.60
C GLN A 27 19.11 6.15 10.52
N GLU A 28 19.50 5.32 9.56
CA GLU A 28 18.58 4.86 8.53
C GLU A 28 17.44 4.04 9.14
N PHE A 29 16.24 4.26 8.60
CA PHE A 29 15.07 3.46 9.01
C PHE A 29 15.32 1.98 8.71
N PRO A 30 15.09 1.06 9.66
CA PRO A 30 15.52 -0.34 9.53
C PRO A 30 14.69 -1.17 8.53
N LEU A 31 13.63 -0.59 7.95
CA LEU A 31 12.78 -1.24 6.97
C LEU A 31 12.82 -0.50 5.63
N VAL A 32 12.73 -1.26 4.55
CA VAL A 32 12.63 -0.76 3.17
C VAL A 32 11.23 -1.02 2.65
N ALA A 33 10.62 0.00 2.05
CA ALA A 33 9.31 -0.11 1.44
C ALA A 33 9.36 -1.00 0.19
N GLY A 34 8.42 -1.93 0.11
CA GLY A 34 8.18 -2.83 -1.01
C GLY A 34 6.89 -2.49 -1.76
N ASP A 35 6.26 -3.50 -2.33
CA ASP A 35 5.07 -3.43 -3.15
C ASP A 35 3.82 -3.05 -2.35
N TYR A 36 2.81 -2.59 -3.07
CA TYR A 36 1.47 -2.34 -2.54
C TYR A 36 0.58 -3.57 -2.75
N SER A 37 -0.36 -3.77 -1.83
CA SER A 37 -1.40 -4.79 -1.96
C SER A 37 -2.76 -4.17 -1.64
N ASP A 38 -3.66 -4.20 -2.62
CA ASP A 38 -5.09 -3.95 -2.39
C ASP A 38 -5.72 -5.25 -1.88
N VAL A 39 -6.41 -5.18 -0.75
CA VAL A 39 -7.04 -6.33 -0.11
C VAL A 39 -8.50 -6.04 0.16
N SER A 40 -9.36 -6.71 -0.59
CA SER A 40 -10.81 -6.63 -0.41
C SER A 40 -11.32 -7.79 0.44
N GLY A 41 -11.92 -7.50 1.58
CA GLY A 41 -12.56 -8.49 2.45
C GLY A 41 -14.03 -8.70 2.08
N ILE A 42 -14.38 -9.94 1.76
CA ILE A 42 -15.70 -10.35 1.29
C ILE A 42 -16.35 -11.28 2.32
N PHE A 43 -17.59 -10.99 2.67
CA PHE A 43 -18.44 -11.94 3.38
C PHE A 43 -19.37 -12.61 2.38
N VAL A 44 -19.31 -13.92 2.30
CA VAL A 44 -20.20 -14.72 1.45
C VAL A 44 -21.41 -15.12 2.29
N LYS A 45 -22.61 -14.80 1.79
CA LYS A 45 -23.88 -15.11 2.46
C LYS A 45 -24.18 -16.61 2.36
N ASP A 46 -25.03 -17.10 3.25
CA ASP A 46 -25.48 -18.50 3.21
C ASP A 46 -26.06 -18.86 1.85
N GLY A 47 -25.65 -20.03 1.35
CA GLY A 47 -26.03 -20.51 0.01
C GLY A 47 -25.28 -19.84 -1.16
N GLY A 48 -24.50 -18.77 -0.91
CA GLY A 48 -23.79 -18.04 -1.95
C GLY A 48 -22.41 -18.60 -2.33
N ALA A 49 -21.87 -19.54 -1.56
CA ALA A 49 -20.49 -19.99 -1.67
C ALA A 49 -20.13 -20.53 -3.06
N PHE A 50 -20.92 -21.42 -3.60
CA PHE A 50 -20.67 -22.01 -4.93
C PHE A 50 -20.76 -20.95 -6.05
N LYS A 51 -21.77 -20.09 -6.01
CA LYS A 51 -21.97 -19.01 -7.00
C LYS A 51 -20.80 -18.03 -6.98
N TYR A 52 -20.31 -17.67 -5.78
CA TYR A 52 -19.17 -16.77 -5.66
C TYR A 52 -17.86 -17.44 -6.06
N ALA A 53 -17.62 -18.70 -5.67
CA ALA A 53 -16.45 -19.47 -6.10
C ALA A 53 -16.36 -19.60 -7.62
N THR A 54 -17.50 -19.85 -8.29
CA THR A 54 -17.57 -19.89 -9.76
C THR A 54 -17.18 -18.55 -10.38
N HIS A 55 -17.67 -17.43 -9.84
CA HIS A 55 -17.27 -16.09 -10.28
C HIS A 55 -15.77 -15.84 -10.08
N LEU A 56 -15.22 -16.23 -8.93
CA LEU A 56 -13.77 -16.06 -8.64
C LEU A 56 -12.90 -16.91 -9.57
N ALA A 57 -13.24 -18.16 -9.78
CA ALA A 57 -12.50 -19.07 -10.66
C ALA A 57 -12.62 -18.69 -12.16
N GLY A 58 -13.68 -18.00 -12.55
CA GLY A 58 -13.94 -17.56 -13.92
C GLY A 58 -13.56 -16.10 -14.14
N ASP A 59 -14.55 -15.22 -14.04
CA ASP A 59 -14.42 -13.81 -14.46
C ASP A 59 -13.35 -13.06 -13.69
N TRP A 60 -13.28 -13.23 -12.36
CA TRP A 60 -12.32 -12.50 -11.54
C TRP A 60 -10.89 -12.92 -11.89
N THR A 61 -10.60 -14.23 -11.93
CA THR A 61 -9.25 -14.74 -12.28
C THR A 61 -8.87 -14.32 -13.70
N LYS A 62 -9.79 -14.40 -14.68
CA LYS A 62 -9.56 -13.95 -16.04
C LYS A 62 -9.12 -12.48 -16.11
N VAL A 63 -9.74 -11.63 -15.32
CA VAL A 63 -9.38 -10.21 -15.21
C VAL A 63 -8.00 -10.02 -14.59
N GLN A 64 -7.68 -10.75 -13.52
CA GLN A 64 -6.38 -10.65 -12.88
C GLN A 64 -5.25 -11.14 -13.81
N GLU A 65 -5.46 -12.23 -14.53
CA GLU A 65 -4.50 -12.71 -15.54
C GLU A 65 -4.29 -11.69 -16.67
N PHE A 66 -5.35 -11.05 -17.14
CA PHE A 66 -5.23 -9.96 -18.10
C PHE A 66 -4.41 -8.80 -17.51
N ALA A 67 -4.73 -8.31 -16.33
CA ALA A 67 -3.99 -7.23 -15.68
C ALA A 67 -2.50 -7.57 -15.47
N LYS A 68 -2.22 -8.82 -15.10
CA LYS A 68 -0.85 -9.34 -14.96
C LYS A 68 -0.11 -9.38 -16.30
N SER A 69 -0.77 -9.79 -17.38
CA SER A 69 -0.21 -9.80 -18.73
C SER A 69 0.12 -8.39 -19.25
N GLN A 70 -0.59 -7.37 -18.77
CA GLN A 70 -0.33 -5.96 -19.09
C GLN A 70 0.74 -5.32 -18.18
N GLY A 71 1.22 -6.04 -17.15
CA GLY A 71 2.18 -5.53 -16.18
C GLY A 71 1.58 -4.54 -15.17
N TRP A 72 0.26 -4.42 -15.08
CA TRP A 72 -0.40 -3.52 -14.13
C TRP A 72 -0.36 -4.05 -12.71
N ILE A 73 -0.32 -5.37 -12.55
CA ILE A 73 -0.18 -6.07 -11.29
C ILE A 73 0.96 -7.09 -11.38
N SER A 74 1.61 -7.35 -10.25
CA SER A 74 2.66 -8.37 -10.15
C SER A 74 2.11 -9.73 -9.71
N ASP A 75 1.07 -9.73 -8.86
CA ASP A 75 0.48 -10.96 -8.33
C ASP A 75 -0.96 -10.73 -7.86
N TYR A 76 -1.71 -11.81 -7.69
CA TYR A 76 -3.03 -11.80 -7.08
C TYR A 76 -3.27 -13.10 -6.30
N LYS A 77 -4.12 -13.02 -5.27
CA LYS A 77 -4.46 -14.18 -4.42
C LYS A 77 -5.91 -14.18 -4.01
N ILE A 78 -6.49 -15.36 -3.92
CA ILE A 78 -7.76 -15.63 -3.25
C ILE A 78 -7.40 -16.33 -1.94
N LEU A 79 -7.70 -15.69 -0.82
CA LEU A 79 -7.41 -16.21 0.51
C LEU A 79 -8.74 -16.52 1.21
N ILE A 80 -8.87 -17.74 1.72
CA ILE A 80 -10.04 -18.15 2.51
C ILE A 80 -9.68 -17.97 3.99
N ASN A 81 -10.58 -17.33 4.73
CA ASN A 81 -10.48 -17.27 6.18
C ASN A 81 -11.08 -18.57 6.75
N GLU A 82 -10.21 -19.50 7.14
CA GLU A 82 -10.62 -20.83 7.62
C GLU A 82 -11.29 -20.77 9.00
N ASN A 83 -11.13 -19.69 9.73
CA ASN A 83 -11.70 -19.54 11.08
C ASN A 83 -12.18 -18.09 11.32
N PRO A 84 -13.18 -17.62 10.54
CA PRO A 84 -13.67 -16.25 10.65
C PRO A 84 -14.40 -16.05 11.99
N ARG A 85 -14.09 -14.94 12.64
CA ARG A 85 -14.86 -14.45 13.79
C ARG A 85 -16.14 -13.78 13.32
N ASP A 86 -17.07 -13.57 14.23
CA ASP A 86 -18.29 -12.83 13.91
C ASP A 86 -17.97 -11.44 13.33
N GLY A 87 -18.60 -11.12 12.20
CA GLY A 87 -18.39 -9.86 11.47
C GLY A 87 -17.16 -9.80 10.56
N GLU A 88 -16.25 -10.79 10.59
CA GLU A 88 -15.09 -10.83 9.70
C GLU A 88 -15.44 -11.26 8.26
N ALA A 89 -14.54 -10.95 7.33
CA ALA A 89 -14.64 -11.45 5.97
C ALA A 89 -14.30 -12.95 5.92
N THR A 90 -15.02 -13.69 5.08
CA THR A 90 -14.77 -15.13 4.83
C THR A 90 -13.76 -15.35 3.71
N ILE A 91 -13.61 -14.37 2.81
CA ILE A 91 -12.66 -14.42 1.68
C ILE A 91 -11.96 -13.06 1.61
N TYR A 92 -10.64 -13.10 1.36
CA TYR A 92 -9.86 -11.92 1.00
C TYR A 92 -9.34 -12.06 -0.43
N LEU A 93 -9.60 -11.05 -1.24
CA LEU A 93 -9.04 -10.91 -2.58
C LEU A 93 -7.88 -9.93 -2.50
N MET A 94 -6.69 -10.36 -2.86
CA MET A 94 -5.49 -9.55 -2.82
C MET A 94 -4.94 -9.36 -4.23
N THR A 95 -4.57 -8.13 -4.56
CA THR A 95 -3.89 -7.77 -5.81
C THR A 95 -2.65 -6.96 -5.47
N THR A 96 -1.48 -7.35 -5.98
CA THR A 96 -0.19 -6.73 -5.67
C THR A 96 0.35 -5.98 -6.88
N TYR A 97 0.93 -4.78 -6.66
CA TYR A 97 1.52 -3.93 -7.69
C TYR A 97 2.66 -3.07 -7.12
N SER A 98 3.62 -2.71 -7.96
CA SER A 98 4.84 -2.00 -7.53
C SER A 98 4.62 -0.52 -7.27
N SER A 99 3.64 0.10 -7.93
CA SER A 99 3.31 1.52 -7.80
C SER A 99 1.81 1.75 -7.86
N ILE A 100 1.35 2.81 -7.23
CA ILE A 100 -0.04 3.27 -7.37
C ILE A 100 -0.15 3.98 -8.73
N PRO A 101 -1.08 3.56 -9.62
CA PRO A 101 -1.22 4.18 -10.92
C PRO A 101 -1.69 5.64 -10.79
N ASP A 102 -1.16 6.49 -11.64
CA ASP A 102 -1.65 7.86 -11.78
C ASP A 102 -3.00 7.92 -12.52
N ALA A 103 -3.54 9.14 -12.71
CA ALA A 103 -4.84 9.32 -13.36
C ALA A 103 -4.84 8.87 -14.82
N ALA A 104 -3.75 9.11 -15.56
CA ALA A 104 -3.63 8.75 -16.97
C ALA A 104 -3.48 7.23 -17.14
N GLU A 105 -2.67 6.61 -16.31
CA GLU A 105 -2.51 5.14 -16.24
C GLU A 105 -3.83 4.47 -15.89
N SER A 106 -4.57 5.01 -14.91
CA SER A 106 -5.88 4.49 -14.50
C SER A 106 -6.92 4.60 -15.62
N GLU A 107 -6.93 5.70 -16.38
CA GLU A 107 -7.83 5.88 -17.52
C GLU A 107 -7.48 4.90 -18.65
N CYS A 108 -6.19 4.76 -18.96
CA CYS A 108 -5.71 3.85 -20.00
C CYS A 108 -6.04 2.40 -19.66
N SER A 109 -5.72 1.95 -18.47
CA SER A 109 -6.01 0.59 -17.99
C SER A 109 -7.51 0.31 -17.93
N GLY A 110 -8.32 1.29 -17.50
CA GLY A 110 -9.77 1.19 -17.50
C GLY A 110 -10.38 0.98 -18.88
N LYS A 111 -9.91 1.72 -19.90
CA LYS A 111 -10.34 1.55 -21.30
C LYS A 111 -9.94 0.17 -21.85
N ALA A 112 -8.70 -0.27 -21.60
CA ALA A 112 -8.23 -1.56 -22.03
C ALA A 112 -9.00 -2.71 -21.34
N TYR A 113 -9.31 -2.56 -20.06
CA TYR A 113 -10.15 -3.50 -19.33
C TYR A 113 -11.57 -3.61 -19.91
N GLN A 114 -12.21 -2.46 -20.21
CA GLN A 114 -13.54 -2.46 -20.83
C GLN A 114 -13.53 -3.15 -22.21
N ALA A 115 -12.50 -2.90 -23.01
CA ALA A 115 -12.34 -3.56 -24.31
C ALA A 115 -12.14 -5.07 -24.17
N PHE A 116 -11.31 -5.50 -23.21
CA PHE A 116 -11.07 -6.91 -22.92
C PHE A 116 -12.34 -7.64 -22.46
N MET A 117 -13.09 -7.03 -21.54
CA MET A 117 -14.35 -7.60 -21.02
C MET A 117 -15.52 -7.43 -21.98
N LYS A 118 -15.39 -6.62 -23.04
CA LYS A 118 -16.48 -6.25 -23.96
C LYS A 118 -17.70 -5.69 -23.21
N SER A 119 -17.45 -4.94 -22.14
CA SER A 119 -18.49 -4.36 -21.29
C SER A 119 -18.14 -2.94 -20.89
N SER A 120 -19.17 -2.08 -20.81
CA SER A 120 -19.00 -0.70 -20.37
C SER A 120 -18.82 -0.62 -18.84
N ALA A 121 -18.31 0.52 -18.36
CA ALA A 121 -18.19 0.77 -16.92
C ALA A 121 -19.55 0.65 -16.20
N ALA A 122 -20.62 1.13 -16.82
CA ALA A 122 -21.97 1.03 -16.26
C ALA A 122 -22.44 -0.43 -16.10
N GLN A 123 -22.16 -1.28 -17.10
CA GLN A 123 -22.47 -2.72 -17.03
C GLN A 123 -21.67 -3.41 -15.92
N GLN A 124 -20.37 -3.10 -15.80
CA GLN A 124 -19.51 -3.66 -14.75
C GLN A 124 -19.96 -3.26 -13.34
N ILE A 125 -20.40 -2.00 -13.18
CA ILE A 125 -20.99 -1.53 -11.91
C ILE A 125 -22.29 -2.29 -11.59
N ALA A 126 -23.17 -2.45 -12.58
CA ALA A 126 -24.41 -3.20 -12.39
C ALA A 126 -24.16 -4.67 -12.04
N GLU A 127 -23.23 -5.34 -12.71
CA GLU A 127 -22.81 -6.71 -12.39
C GLU A 127 -22.22 -6.81 -10.98
N SER A 128 -21.43 -5.82 -10.57
CA SER A 128 -20.92 -5.76 -9.21
C SER A 128 -22.05 -5.61 -8.19
N GLY A 129 -23.06 -4.78 -8.50
CA GLY A 129 -24.27 -4.62 -7.70
C GLY A 129 -25.07 -5.92 -7.59
N ASN A 130 -25.25 -6.64 -8.70
CA ASN A 130 -25.97 -7.92 -8.72
C ASN A 130 -25.32 -8.98 -7.81
N ARG A 131 -24.00 -8.94 -7.64
CA ARG A 131 -23.30 -9.83 -6.71
C ARG A 131 -23.65 -9.59 -5.23
N ALA A 132 -24.24 -8.44 -4.89
CA ALA A 132 -24.73 -8.17 -3.54
C ALA A 132 -25.83 -9.14 -3.07
N GLU A 133 -26.48 -9.85 -4.00
CA GLU A 133 -27.42 -10.93 -3.69
C GLU A 133 -26.77 -12.00 -2.77
N TYR A 134 -25.55 -12.42 -3.07
CA TYR A 134 -24.88 -13.54 -2.41
C TYR A 134 -23.55 -13.17 -1.71
N ARG A 135 -23.10 -11.92 -1.76
CA ARG A 135 -21.89 -11.45 -1.06
C ARG A 135 -22.07 -10.04 -0.50
N THR A 136 -21.24 -9.70 0.49
CA THR A 136 -21.11 -8.32 1.01
C THR A 136 -19.64 -7.95 1.06
N LEU A 137 -19.30 -6.77 0.58
CA LEU A 137 -17.97 -6.19 0.78
C LEU A 137 -17.87 -5.69 2.23
N LYS A 138 -16.95 -6.26 3.00
CA LYS A 138 -16.75 -5.93 4.43
C LYS A 138 -15.65 -4.91 4.65
N SER A 139 -14.58 -4.99 3.85
CA SER A 139 -13.43 -4.09 3.97
C SER A 139 -12.71 -3.91 2.64
N SER A 140 -12.02 -2.78 2.53
CA SER A 140 -11.03 -2.51 1.49
C SER A 140 -9.83 -1.88 2.16
N MET A 141 -8.65 -2.43 1.94
CA MET A 141 -7.40 -2.00 2.55
C MET A 141 -6.33 -1.86 1.49
N LEU A 142 -5.58 -0.77 1.55
CA LEU A 142 -4.33 -0.62 0.81
C LEU A 142 -3.17 -0.84 1.78
N LEU A 143 -2.46 -1.93 1.61
CA LEU A 143 -1.30 -2.29 2.42
C LEU A 143 -0.03 -2.02 1.64
N ARG A 144 1.08 -1.82 2.34
CA ARG A 144 2.40 -1.75 1.75
C ARG A 144 3.33 -2.73 2.45
N GLU A 145 4.02 -3.54 1.68
CA GLU A 145 5.05 -4.42 2.21
C GLU A 145 6.24 -3.60 2.72
N TYR A 146 6.83 -4.03 3.83
CA TYR A 146 8.11 -3.53 4.31
C TYR A 146 9.02 -4.72 4.60
N LYS A 147 10.28 -4.63 4.14
CA LYS A 147 11.30 -5.67 4.32
C LYS A 147 12.41 -5.14 5.24
N PRO A 148 13.00 -5.96 6.12
CA PRO A 148 14.22 -5.59 6.83
C PRO A 148 15.34 -5.21 5.86
N ARG A 149 16.21 -4.25 6.29
CA ARG A 149 17.45 -3.92 5.57
C ARG A 149 18.50 -5.00 5.76
#